data_380bcfa668455baa753dacd1e9eeba34
#
_entry.id   380bcfa668455baa753dacd1e9eeba34
#
_cell.length_a   1.000
_cell.length_b   1.000
_cell.length_c   1.000
_cell.angle_alpha   90.00
_cell.angle_beta   90.00
_cell.angle_gamma   90.00
#
_symmetry.space_group_name_H-M   'P 1'
#
loop_
_entity.id
_entity.type
_entity.pdbx_description
1 polymer ?
#
loop_
_entity_poly.entity_id
_entity_poly.type
_entity_poly.pdbx_seq_one_letter_code
_entity_poly.pdbx_strand_id
1 'polypeptide(L)'
;MFKINQNIYNKIGELGVYIYTLSLFISKSGVNIGLGFLVLAFLLYLWDKRKIRLTTEEKYILVILVLLLIFSVFSAGGTHSFQRALEKSYRYLPIFFIPLFITNERVIKIILSLFSLSIFISFINGIFFYKKLKWNFNARLISFSSHPLDEAHILAMGSLLLLALLIYTLKFKKYKELPIYLLAFILALIALVMTQGRGAWLGFLGGLFVVVFLLMKNKKLFIVAVILVGVLGVGAVTSKGLENNRYIKRFESIQNLEDTSNKIRLFMWESSIDMFKNNLPFGVGRDNASKYALEYMEKNHKYDEMEHKWAKSHLKQIAGSGNLHSIYFTTLAEEGILAFPFIGMFLFILYRQFRYCIARERDLNFYLVVGTMGMLVAFLVGG
;
A
#
# COMPACT_ATOMS: atom_id res chain seq x y z
N MET A 1 -38.74 -15.58 -16.54
CA MET A 1 -37.43 -15.31 -15.97
C MET A 1 -37.37 -13.83 -15.60
N PHE A 2 -37.29 -13.48 -14.30
CA PHE A 2 -37.30 -12.10 -13.87
C PHE A 2 -36.00 -11.42 -14.36
N LYS A 3 -36.11 -10.42 -15.24
CA LYS A 3 -35.00 -9.52 -15.59
C LYS A 3 -34.81 -8.53 -14.44
N ILE A 4 -33.66 -8.55 -13.81
CA ILE A 4 -33.31 -7.54 -12.83
C ILE A 4 -33.03 -6.24 -13.58
N ASN A 5 -33.61 -5.12 -13.10
CA ASN A 5 -33.35 -3.82 -13.69
C ASN A 5 -31.88 -3.46 -13.51
N GLN A 6 -31.18 -3.24 -14.61
CA GLN A 6 -29.75 -2.86 -14.65
C GLN A 6 -29.43 -1.68 -13.71
N ASN A 7 -30.37 -0.77 -13.56
CA ASN A 7 -30.22 0.40 -12.70
C ASN A 7 -30.10 0.04 -11.21
N ILE A 8 -30.68 -1.10 -10.79
CA ILE A 8 -30.65 -1.54 -9.38
C ILE A 8 -29.23 -2.00 -8.99
N TYR A 9 -28.66 -2.96 -9.72
CA TYR A 9 -27.33 -3.46 -9.35
C TYR A 9 -26.22 -2.44 -9.59
N ASN A 10 -26.35 -1.52 -10.57
CA ASN A 10 -25.43 -0.41 -10.74
C ASN A 10 -25.46 0.54 -9.54
N LYS A 11 -26.65 0.95 -9.07
CA LYS A 11 -26.78 1.80 -7.88
C LYS A 11 -26.24 1.16 -6.61
N ILE A 12 -26.52 -0.14 -6.42
CA ILE A 12 -25.99 -0.89 -5.27
C ILE A 12 -24.45 -0.97 -5.35
N GLY A 13 -23.90 -1.23 -6.54
CA GLY A 13 -22.47 -1.27 -6.77
C GLY A 13 -21.79 0.08 -6.57
N GLU A 14 -22.36 1.17 -7.13
CA GLU A 14 -21.88 2.54 -6.89
C GLU A 14 -21.88 2.88 -5.40
N LEU A 15 -22.96 2.57 -4.67
CA LEU A 15 -23.03 2.74 -3.22
C LEU A 15 -21.91 1.95 -2.51
N GLY A 16 -21.69 0.70 -2.93
CA GLY A 16 -20.61 -0.15 -2.43
C GLY A 16 -19.23 0.50 -2.63
N VAL A 17 -18.96 1.04 -3.83
CA VAL A 17 -17.71 1.76 -4.13
C VAL A 17 -17.57 3.00 -3.25
N TYR A 18 -18.65 3.78 -3.05
CA TYR A 18 -18.61 4.99 -2.23
C TYR A 18 -18.31 4.68 -0.76
N ILE A 19 -19.01 3.69 -0.17
CA ILE A 19 -18.76 3.26 1.21
C ILE A 19 -17.33 2.72 1.35
N TYR A 20 -16.89 1.87 0.41
CA TYR A 20 -15.54 1.31 0.40
C TYR A 20 -14.49 2.42 0.40
N THR A 21 -14.61 3.38 -0.53
CA THR A 21 -13.63 4.48 -0.69
C THR A 21 -13.60 5.40 0.52
N LEU A 22 -14.75 5.81 1.03
CA LEU A 22 -14.83 6.67 2.22
C LEU A 22 -14.20 5.97 3.44
N SER A 23 -14.33 4.66 3.53
CA SER A 23 -13.87 3.88 4.67
C SER A 23 -12.38 3.55 4.66
N LEU A 24 -11.66 3.76 3.54
CA LEU A 24 -10.24 3.33 3.38
C LEU A 24 -9.32 3.83 4.50
N PHE A 25 -9.48 5.06 4.95
CA PHE A 25 -8.68 5.66 6.02
C PHE A 25 -9.39 5.71 7.38
N ILE A 26 -10.67 5.26 7.44
CA ILE A 26 -11.51 5.48 8.62
C ILE A 26 -11.83 4.17 9.34
N SER A 27 -12.18 3.09 8.59
CA SER A 27 -12.76 1.90 9.23
C SER A 27 -12.58 0.65 8.42
N LYS A 28 -11.91 -0.36 8.98
CA LYS A 28 -11.83 -1.71 8.40
C LYS A 28 -13.23 -2.34 8.25
N SER A 29 -14.12 -2.11 9.21
CA SER A 29 -15.52 -2.59 9.13
C SER A 29 -16.29 -1.90 8.01
N GLY A 30 -16.10 -0.59 7.82
CA GLY A 30 -16.70 0.15 6.71
C GLY A 30 -16.24 -0.35 5.34
N VAL A 31 -14.94 -0.67 5.19
CA VAL A 31 -14.39 -1.30 3.99
C VAL A 31 -15.09 -2.65 3.72
N ASN A 32 -15.29 -3.47 4.75
CA ASN A 32 -15.98 -4.76 4.61
C ASN A 32 -17.48 -4.60 4.26
N ILE A 33 -18.15 -3.59 4.81
CA ILE A 33 -19.55 -3.26 4.45
C ILE A 33 -19.61 -2.84 2.98
N GLY A 34 -18.73 -1.94 2.53
CA GLY A 34 -18.65 -1.55 1.12
C GLY A 34 -18.41 -2.75 0.20
N LEU A 35 -17.51 -3.65 0.60
CA LEU A 35 -17.28 -4.91 -0.13
C LEU A 35 -18.53 -5.80 -0.16
N GLY A 36 -19.29 -5.89 0.93
CA GLY A 36 -20.56 -6.62 0.97
C GLY A 36 -21.57 -6.13 -0.08
N PHE A 37 -21.70 -4.79 -0.21
CA PHE A 37 -22.54 -4.19 -1.28
C PHE A 37 -21.99 -4.50 -2.67
N LEU A 38 -20.67 -4.49 -2.86
CA LEU A 38 -20.04 -4.85 -4.14
C LEU A 38 -20.29 -6.31 -4.52
N VAL A 39 -20.19 -7.24 -3.55
CA VAL A 39 -20.51 -8.66 -3.76
C VAL A 39 -21.97 -8.84 -4.13
N LEU A 40 -22.88 -8.19 -3.40
CA LEU A 40 -24.32 -8.25 -3.70
C LEU A 40 -24.61 -7.73 -5.12
N ALA A 41 -24.08 -6.56 -5.47
CA ALA A 41 -24.24 -5.99 -6.81
C ALA A 41 -23.67 -6.89 -7.89
N PHE A 42 -22.52 -7.53 -7.64
CA PHE A 42 -21.88 -8.47 -8.55
C PHE A 42 -22.73 -9.74 -8.76
N LEU A 43 -23.31 -10.30 -7.71
CA LEU A 43 -24.21 -11.45 -7.83
C LEU A 43 -25.46 -11.11 -8.66
N LEU A 44 -26.05 -9.93 -8.44
CA LEU A 44 -27.18 -9.45 -9.24
C LEU A 44 -26.78 -9.20 -10.70
N TYR A 45 -25.59 -8.64 -10.94
CA TYR A 45 -25.01 -8.46 -12.28
C TYR A 45 -24.83 -9.80 -12.99
N LEU A 46 -24.29 -10.82 -12.31
CA LEU A 46 -24.12 -12.17 -12.86
C LEU A 46 -25.47 -12.83 -13.22
N TRP A 47 -26.47 -12.63 -12.37
CA TRP A 47 -27.81 -13.13 -12.63
C TRP A 47 -28.41 -12.56 -13.92
N ASP A 48 -28.20 -11.27 -14.18
CA ASP A 48 -28.70 -10.58 -15.38
C ASP A 48 -27.85 -10.91 -16.62
N LYS A 49 -26.53 -10.69 -16.55
CA LYS A 49 -25.63 -10.77 -17.72
C LYS A 49 -25.09 -12.16 -18.03
N ARG A 50 -25.01 -13.06 -17.03
CA ARG A 50 -24.46 -14.43 -17.15
C ARG A 50 -23.05 -14.54 -17.75
N LYS A 51 -22.35 -13.44 -17.93
CA LYS A 51 -21.01 -13.38 -18.52
C LYS A 51 -20.16 -12.35 -17.82
N ILE A 52 -18.94 -12.75 -17.48
CA ILE A 52 -17.89 -11.84 -16.99
C ILE A 52 -16.83 -11.71 -18.10
N ARG A 53 -16.46 -10.48 -18.42
CA ARG A 53 -15.32 -10.20 -19.30
C ARG A 53 -14.20 -9.67 -18.45
N LEU A 54 -13.20 -10.52 -18.18
CA LEU A 54 -11.99 -10.13 -17.46
C LEU A 54 -10.98 -9.56 -18.46
N THR A 55 -10.31 -8.48 -18.05
CA THR A 55 -9.14 -7.93 -18.71
C THR A 55 -7.95 -8.91 -18.62
N THR A 56 -6.89 -8.67 -19.37
CA THR A 56 -5.66 -9.50 -19.31
C THR A 56 -5.04 -9.43 -17.91
N GLU A 57 -5.02 -8.25 -17.31
CA GLU A 57 -4.50 -8.00 -15.97
C GLU A 57 -5.32 -8.76 -14.91
N GLU A 58 -6.65 -8.67 -14.96
CA GLU A 58 -7.54 -9.39 -14.04
C GLU A 58 -7.39 -10.91 -14.17
N LYS A 59 -7.25 -11.44 -15.38
CA LYS A 59 -6.97 -12.87 -15.59
C LYS A 59 -5.65 -13.28 -14.95
N TYR A 60 -4.60 -12.49 -15.15
CA TYR A 60 -3.30 -12.78 -14.55
C TYR A 60 -3.36 -12.76 -13.02
N ILE A 61 -4.01 -11.75 -12.43
CA ILE A 61 -4.23 -11.66 -10.99
C ILE A 61 -5.02 -12.88 -10.49
N LEU A 62 -6.09 -13.27 -11.19
CA LEU A 62 -6.91 -14.42 -10.81
C LEU A 62 -6.10 -15.72 -10.82
N VAL A 63 -5.27 -15.94 -11.87
CA VAL A 63 -4.39 -17.11 -11.94
C VAL A 63 -3.42 -17.15 -10.76
N ILE A 64 -2.77 -16.03 -10.44
CA ILE A 64 -1.86 -15.93 -9.29
C ILE A 64 -2.60 -16.23 -7.99
N LEU A 65 -3.81 -15.69 -7.78
CA LEU A 65 -4.60 -15.96 -6.56
C LEU A 65 -4.97 -17.44 -6.43
N VAL A 66 -5.36 -18.09 -7.53
CA VAL A 66 -5.66 -19.54 -7.53
C VAL A 66 -4.41 -20.35 -7.21
N LEU A 67 -3.27 -20.00 -7.82
CA LEU A 67 -2.00 -20.67 -7.53
C LEU A 67 -1.56 -20.46 -6.07
N LEU A 68 -1.74 -19.27 -5.49
CA LEU A 68 -1.47 -19.01 -4.07
C LEU A 68 -2.31 -19.91 -3.16
N LEU A 69 -3.58 -20.13 -3.47
CA LEU A 69 -4.43 -21.06 -2.71
C LEU A 69 -3.95 -22.51 -2.84
N ILE A 70 -3.59 -22.95 -4.05
CA ILE A 70 -3.07 -24.30 -4.29
C ILE A 70 -1.75 -24.49 -3.53
N PHE A 71 -0.80 -23.57 -3.66
CA PHE A 71 0.50 -23.65 -3.01
C PHE A 71 0.39 -23.63 -1.48
N SER A 72 -0.58 -22.90 -0.93
CA SER A 72 -0.79 -22.84 0.51
C SER A 72 -1.21 -24.18 1.10
N VAL A 73 -1.88 -25.06 0.33
CA VAL A 73 -2.22 -26.44 0.75
C VAL A 73 -0.96 -27.30 0.90
N PHE A 74 -0.02 -27.15 -0.03
CA PHE A 74 1.20 -27.95 -0.09
C PHE A 74 2.38 -27.35 0.68
N SER A 75 2.22 -26.15 1.25
CA SER A 75 3.25 -25.48 2.05
C SER A 75 3.50 -26.21 3.38
N ALA A 76 4.61 -25.92 4.03
CA ALA A 76 4.94 -26.49 5.34
C ALA A 76 3.88 -26.20 6.42
N GLY A 77 3.11 -25.12 6.29
CA GLY A 77 1.99 -24.79 7.18
C GLY A 77 0.68 -25.53 6.88
N GLY A 78 0.58 -26.25 5.75
CA GLY A 78 -0.54 -27.11 5.40
C GLY A 78 -1.92 -26.46 5.50
N THR A 79 -2.86 -27.12 6.16
CA THR A 79 -4.25 -26.68 6.32
C THR A 79 -4.39 -25.30 6.98
N HIS A 80 -3.51 -24.96 7.94
CA HIS A 80 -3.51 -23.63 8.56
C HIS A 80 -3.19 -22.54 7.53
N SER A 81 -2.17 -22.75 6.69
CA SER A 81 -1.81 -21.80 5.62
C SER A 81 -2.94 -21.64 4.61
N PHE A 82 -3.59 -22.71 4.24
CA PHE A 82 -4.73 -22.66 3.33
C PHE A 82 -5.90 -21.85 3.90
N GLN A 83 -6.27 -22.08 5.17
CA GLN A 83 -7.29 -21.29 5.85
C GLN A 83 -6.94 -19.81 5.86
N ARG A 84 -5.69 -19.45 6.20
CA ARG A 84 -5.20 -18.08 6.20
C ARG A 84 -5.19 -17.44 4.81
N ALA A 85 -4.77 -18.19 3.79
CA ALA A 85 -4.82 -17.73 2.41
C ALA A 85 -6.26 -17.46 1.96
N LEU A 86 -7.20 -18.36 2.27
CA LEU A 86 -8.60 -18.19 1.96
C LEU A 86 -9.24 -17.01 2.69
N GLU A 87 -9.00 -16.89 4.02
CA GLU A 87 -9.45 -15.76 4.84
C GLU A 87 -8.98 -14.40 4.34
N LYS A 88 -7.82 -14.33 3.67
CA LYS A 88 -7.26 -13.08 3.14
C LYS A 88 -7.62 -12.83 1.67
N SER A 89 -8.06 -13.85 0.95
CA SER A 89 -8.35 -13.76 -0.49
C SER A 89 -9.48 -12.78 -0.83
N TYR A 90 -10.45 -12.58 0.07
CA TYR A 90 -11.54 -11.61 -0.15
C TYR A 90 -11.03 -10.17 -0.35
N ARG A 91 -9.83 -9.83 0.14
CA ARG A 91 -9.24 -8.49 0.01
C ARG A 91 -8.87 -8.14 -1.44
N TYR A 92 -8.78 -9.14 -2.32
CA TYR A 92 -8.52 -8.94 -3.74
C TYR A 92 -9.80 -8.77 -4.57
N LEU A 93 -10.97 -9.09 -4.02
CA LEU A 93 -12.26 -9.00 -4.71
C LEU A 93 -12.57 -7.59 -5.26
N PRO A 94 -12.23 -6.48 -4.57
CA PRO A 94 -12.45 -5.13 -5.08
C PRO A 94 -11.82 -4.88 -6.45
N ILE A 95 -10.69 -5.54 -6.76
CA ILE A 95 -10.01 -5.43 -8.06
C ILE A 95 -10.94 -5.84 -9.21
N PHE A 96 -11.76 -6.86 -8.99
CA PHE A 96 -12.69 -7.39 -10.00
C PHE A 96 -14.04 -6.68 -9.99
N PHE A 97 -14.47 -6.16 -8.85
CA PHE A 97 -15.85 -5.64 -8.69
C PHE A 97 -15.93 -4.13 -8.91
N ILE A 98 -14.98 -3.35 -8.38
CA ILE A 98 -15.04 -1.89 -8.49
C ILE A 98 -15.10 -1.42 -9.95
N PRO A 99 -14.30 -1.94 -10.91
CA PRO A 99 -14.35 -1.49 -12.29
C PRO A 99 -15.71 -1.67 -12.96
N LEU A 100 -16.50 -2.68 -12.55
CA LEU A 100 -17.81 -2.95 -13.10
C LEU A 100 -18.85 -1.85 -12.80
N PHE A 101 -18.66 -1.13 -11.69
CA PHE A 101 -19.61 -0.14 -11.18
C PHE A 101 -19.14 1.31 -11.31
N ILE A 102 -17.98 1.53 -11.94
CA ILE A 102 -17.53 2.87 -12.37
C ILE A 102 -18.15 3.17 -13.73
N THR A 103 -19.39 3.64 -13.73
CA THR A 103 -20.22 3.76 -14.94
C THR A 103 -19.97 5.02 -15.74
N ASN A 104 -19.47 6.10 -15.10
CA ASN A 104 -19.28 7.41 -15.73
C ASN A 104 -18.31 8.31 -14.95
N GLU A 105 -17.93 9.45 -15.55
CA GLU A 105 -17.00 10.42 -14.95
C GLU A 105 -17.52 11.03 -13.63
N ARG A 106 -18.85 11.16 -13.47
CA ARG A 106 -19.44 11.67 -12.21
C ARG A 106 -19.14 10.72 -11.04
N VAL A 107 -19.26 9.41 -11.26
CA VAL A 107 -18.92 8.38 -10.26
C VAL A 107 -17.44 8.51 -9.85
N ILE A 108 -16.54 8.66 -10.84
CA ILE A 108 -15.10 8.86 -10.57
C ILE A 108 -14.89 10.11 -9.68
N LYS A 109 -15.52 11.22 -10.00
CA LYS A 109 -15.39 12.47 -9.21
C LYS A 109 -15.89 12.31 -7.78
N ILE A 110 -17.00 11.61 -7.58
CA ILE A 110 -17.51 11.31 -6.24
C ILE A 110 -16.52 10.45 -5.47
N ILE A 111 -15.98 9.40 -6.09
CA ILE A 111 -14.95 8.51 -5.50
C ILE A 111 -13.75 9.34 -5.03
N LEU A 112 -13.22 10.21 -5.89
CA LEU A 112 -12.06 11.04 -5.58
C LEU A 112 -12.34 12.05 -4.46
N SER A 113 -13.55 12.60 -4.41
CA SER A 113 -13.98 13.50 -3.32
C SER A 113 -14.12 12.75 -1.99
N LEU A 114 -14.71 11.54 -2.01
CA LEU A 114 -14.83 10.69 -0.82
C LEU A 114 -13.46 10.19 -0.33
N PHE A 115 -12.55 9.87 -1.25
CA PHE A 115 -11.18 9.55 -0.92
C PHE A 115 -10.48 10.72 -0.20
N SER A 116 -10.60 11.94 -0.73
CA SER A 116 -10.06 13.15 -0.09
C SER A 116 -10.68 13.40 1.28
N LEU A 117 -12.00 13.22 1.40
CA LEU A 117 -12.73 13.36 2.66
C LEU A 117 -12.29 12.33 3.71
N SER A 118 -11.99 11.09 3.29
CA SER A 118 -11.52 10.04 4.21
C SER A 118 -10.16 10.39 4.83
N ILE A 119 -9.25 10.98 4.04
CA ILE A 119 -7.96 11.50 4.54
C ILE A 119 -8.18 12.63 5.54
N PHE A 120 -9.09 13.57 5.24
CA PHE A 120 -9.41 14.67 6.15
C PHE A 120 -9.93 14.15 7.50
N ILE A 121 -10.88 13.22 7.49
CA ILE A 121 -11.44 12.61 8.70
C ILE A 121 -10.34 11.85 9.49
N SER A 122 -9.48 11.11 8.79
CA SER A 122 -8.36 10.40 9.40
C SER A 122 -7.39 11.37 10.07
N PHE A 123 -7.05 12.48 9.41
CA PHE A 123 -6.18 13.51 9.98
C PHE A 123 -6.77 14.13 11.26
N ILE A 124 -8.05 14.49 11.25
CA ILE A 124 -8.72 15.02 12.45
C ILE A 124 -8.66 14.01 13.60
N ASN A 125 -8.93 12.73 13.35
CA ASN A 125 -8.81 11.71 14.38
C ASN A 125 -7.37 11.61 14.93
N GLY A 126 -6.36 11.74 14.07
CA GLY A 126 -4.95 11.80 14.47
C GLY A 126 -4.64 12.98 15.40
N ILE A 127 -5.27 14.16 15.17
CA ILE A 127 -5.18 15.30 16.08
C ILE A 127 -5.78 14.98 17.44
N PHE A 128 -6.93 14.31 17.51
CA PHE A 128 -7.50 13.86 18.78
C PHE A 128 -6.61 12.86 19.51
N PHE A 129 -5.89 12.01 18.78
CA PHE A 129 -4.86 11.15 19.37
C PHE A 129 -3.78 11.96 20.08
N TYR A 130 -3.23 13.01 19.44
CA TYR A 130 -2.24 13.88 20.09
C TYR A 130 -2.80 14.65 21.28
N LYS A 131 -4.05 15.08 21.23
CA LYS A 131 -4.72 15.68 22.39
C LYS A 131 -4.74 14.72 23.59
N LYS A 132 -5.02 13.44 23.38
CA LYS A 132 -4.96 12.40 24.43
C LYS A 132 -3.55 12.22 24.99
N LEU A 133 -2.52 12.39 24.16
CA LEU A 133 -1.11 12.34 24.54
C LEU A 133 -0.57 13.68 25.08
N LYS A 134 -1.42 14.62 25.47
CA LYS A 134 -1.05 15.96 25.96
C LYS A 134 -0.11 16.68 24.97
N TRP A 135 -0.39 16.58 23.68
CA TRP A 135 0.37 17.17 22.57
C TRP A 135 1.85 16.71 22.48
N ASN A 136 2.12 15.49 22.92
CA ASN A 136 3.45 14.91 22.75
C ASN A 136 3.72 14.55 21.27
N PHE A 137 4.21 15.51 20.50
CA PHE A 137 4.58 15.32 19.09
C PHE A 137 5.79 14.39 18.88
N ASN A 138 6.42 13.92 19.95
CA ASN A 138 7.42 12.86 19.85
C ASN A 138 6.79 11.47 19.64
N ALA A 139 5.52 11.28 19.96
CA ALA A 139 4.81 10.07 19.61
C ALA A 139 4.59 9.99 18.07
N ARG A 140 4.51 8.77 17.54
CA ARG A 140 4.15 8.55 16.15
C ARG A 140 2.65 8.73 15.96
N LEU A 141 2.25 9.39 14.87
CA LEU A 141 0.83 9.56 14.55
C LEU A 141 0.17 8.19 14.36
N ILE A 142 -0.96 8.01 15.03
CA ILE A 142 -1.90 6.91 14.84
C ILE A 142 -3.28 7.54 14.68
N SER A 143 -4.02 7.11 13.66
CA SER A 143 -5.40 7.53 13.45
C SER A 143 -6.34 6.35 13.71
N PHE A 144 -7.09 5.92 12.72
CA PHE A 144 -7.97 4.76 12.81
C PHE A 144 -7.25 3.42 12.57
N SER A 145 -6.04 3.45 12.02
CA SER A 145 -5.20 2.25 11.92
C SER A 145 -4.66 1.86 13.30
N SER A 146 -4.51 0.57 13.55
CA SER A 146 -3.93 0.07 14.80
C SER A 146 -2.40 0.23 14.86
N HIS A 147 -1.77 0.54 13.71
CA HIS A 147 -0.31 0.61 13.60
C HIS A 147 0.13 1.80 12.74
N PRO A 148 1.11 2.61 13.21
CA PRO A 148 1.54 3.82 12.51
C PRO A 148 2.19 3.55 11.15
N LEU A 149 2.74 2.35 10.90
CA LEU A 149 3.33 2.01 9.60
C LEU A 149 2.26 1.76 8.55
N ASP A 150 1.13 1.12 8.89
CA ASP A 150 0.01 0.91 7.97
C ASP A 150 -0.54 2.26 7.48
N GLU A 151 -0.74 3.19 8.44
CA GLU A 151 -1.17 4.56 8.14
C GLU A 151 -0.17 5.26 7.23
N ALA A 152 1.14 5.14 7.52
CA ALA A 152 2.20 5.78 6.74
C ALA A 152 2.19 5.35 5.27
N HIS A 153 2.09 4.04 5.00
CA HIS A 153 2.10 3.53 3.63
C HIS A 153 0.87 3.97 2.83
N ILE A 154 -0.32 3.94 3.44
CA ILE A 154 -1.55 4.37 2.78
C ILE A 154 -1.51 5.87 2.50
N LEU A 155 -1.00 6.69 3.43
CA LEU A 155 -0.84 8.13 3.23
C LEU A 155 0.19 8.47 2.14
N ALA A 156 1.32 7.73 2.08
CA ALA A 156 2.31 7.88 1.02
C ALA A 156 1.71 7.61 -0.36
N MET A 157 0.96 6.52 -0.49
CA MET A 157 0.27 6.19 -1.74
C MET A 157 -0.82 7.23 -2.07
N GLY A 158 -1.68 7.55 -1.11
CA GLY A 158 -2.79 8.50 -1.31
C GLY A 158 -2.34 9.90 -1.73
N SER A 159 -1.25 10.41 -1.14
CA SER A 159 -0.70 11.71 -1.51
C SER A 159 -0.19 11.76 -2.95
N LEU A 160 0.34 10.68 -3.51
CA LEU A 160 0.78 10.63 -4.91
C LEU A 160 -0.39 10.68 -5.90
N LEU A 161 -1.49 10.03 -5.59
CA LEU A 161 -2.72 10.16 -6.38
C LEU A 161 -3.25 11.59 -6.34
N LEU A 162 -3.31 12.19 -5.14
CA LEU A 162 -3.75 13.57 -4.95
C LEU A 162 -2.85 14.56 -5.70
N LEU A 163 -1.53 14.35 -5.71
CA LEU A 163 -0.60 15.18 -6.47
C LEU A 163 -0.90 15.14 -7.97
N ALA A 164 -1.14 13.96 -8.54
CA ALA A 164 -1.50 13.82 -9.94
C ALA A 164 -2.82 14.54 -10.26
N LEU A 165 -3.82 14.44 -9.38
CA LEU A 165 -5.10 15.14 -9.50
C LEU A 165 -4.96 16.66 -9.36
N LEU A 166 -4.11 17.16 -8.47
CA LEU A 166 -3.80 18.59 -8.34
C LEU A 166 -3.24 19.13 -9.65
N ILE A 167 -2.28 18.44 -10.24
CA ILE A 167 -1.69 18.87 -11.52
C ILE A 167 -2.73 18.82 -12.64
N TYR A 168 -3.63 17.82 -12.63
CA TYR A 168 -4.77 17.76 -13.53
C TYR A 168 -5.69 18.99 -13.39
N THR A 169 -6.13 19.30 -12.16
CA THR A 169 -7.06 20.39 -11.91
C THR A 169 -6.47 21.75 -12.28
N LEU A 170 -5.19 21.97 -12.01
CA LEU A 170 -4.48 23.20 -12.41
C LEU A 170 -4.37 23.30 -13.93
N LYS A 171 -3.99 22.21 -14.61
CA LYS A 171 -3.80 22.21 -16.07
C LYS A 171 -5.11 22.45 -16.83
N PHE A 172 -6.21 21.82 -16.37
CA PHE A 172 -7.52 21.91 -17.02
C PHE A 172 -8.43 22.97 -16.41
N LYS A 173 -7.90 23.86 -15.54
CA LYS A 173 -8.61 24.95 -14.88
C LYS A 173 -9.87 24.50 -14.14
N LYS A 174 -9.83 23.30 -13.53
CA LYS A 174 -10.92 22.72 -12.72
C LYS A 174 -10.90 23.28 -11.29
N TYR A 175 -10.93 24.60 -11.15
CA TYR A 175 -10.72 25.30 -9.87
C TYR A 175 -11.74 24.96 -8.78
N LYS A 176 -12.92 24.44 -9.12
CA LYS A 176 -13.92 23.99 -8.13
C LYS A 176 -13.45 22.75 -7.34
N GLU A 177 -12.68 21.88 -7.96
CA GLU A 177 -12.17 20.63 -7.37
C GLU A 177 -10.82 20.85 -6.64
N LEU A 178 -10.10 21.93 -7.01
CA LEU A 178 -8.73 22.21 -6.53
C LEU A 178 -8.62 22.30 -5.01
N PRO A 179 -9.49 23.03 -4.26
CA PRO A 179 -9.32 23.19 -2.81
C PRO A 179 -9.42 21.85 -2.06
N ILE A 180 -10.31 20.96 -2.48
CA ILE A 180 -10.51 19.64 -1.86
C ILE A 180 -9.24 18.78 -1.99
N TYR A 181 -8.67 18.70 -3.21
CA TYR A 181 -7.46 17.90 -3.44
C TYR A 181 -6.22 18.53 -2.80
N LEU A 182 -6.12 19.88 -2.81
CA LEU A 182 -5.00 20.59 -2.19
C LEU A 182 -4.99 20.41 -0.67
N LEU A 183 -6.14 20.59 -0.03
CA LEU A 183 -6.27 20.40 1.42
C LEU A 183 -5.94 18.94 1.80
N ALA A 184 -6.54 17.95 1.11
CA ALA A 184 -6.29 16.56 1.37
C ALA A 184 -4.82 16.19 1.16
N PHE A 185 -4.16 16.74 0.12
CA PHE A 185 -2.74 16.51 -0.15
C PHE A 185 -1.84 17.05 0.96
N ILE A 186 -2.07 18.29 1.39
CA ILE A 186 -1.30 18.92 2.47
C ILE A 186 -1.46 18.12 3.77
N LEU A 187 -2.69 17.75 4.13
CA LEU A 187 -2.98 16.98 5.33
C LEU A 187 -2.36 15.58 5.27
N ALA A 188 -2.40 14.92 4.10
CA ALA A 188 -1.75 13.63 3.91
C ALA A 188 -0.23 13.71 4.10
N LEU A 189 0.42 14.76 3.57
CA LEU A 189 1.87 14.96 3.75
C LEU A 189 2.24 15.25 5.20
N ILE A 190 1.50 16.12 5.89
CA ILE A 190 1.72 16.41 7.32
C ILE A 190 1.58 15.11 8.12
N ALA A 191 0.49 14.36 7.91
CA ALA A 191 0.26 13.10 8.59
C ALA A 191 1.36 12.07 8.28
N LEU A 192 1.79 11.94 7.02
CA LEU A 192 2.88 11.05 6.61
C LEU A 192 4.18 11.34 7.38
N VAL A 193 4.56 12.62 7.48
CA VAL A 193 5.75 13.02 8.27
C VAL A 193 5.56 12.63 9.72
N MET A 194 4.40 12.91 10.32
CA MET A 194 4.10 12.64 11.74
C MET A 194 4.05 11.14 12.07
N THR A 195 3.80 10.25 11.11
CA THR A 195 3.88 8.78 11.32
C THR A 195 5.30 8.30 11.59
N GLN A 196 6.33 9.04 11.17
CA GLN A 196 7.75 8.67 11.27
C GLN A 196 8.06 7.31 10.62
N GLY A 197 7.34 6.95 9.56
CA GLY A 197 7.51 5.72 8.81
C GLY A 197 8.62 5.82 7.77
N ARG A 198 9.87 5.43 8.08
CA ARG A 198 11.04 5.52 7.18
C ARG A 198 10.79 4.88 5.81
N GLY A 199 10.26 3.65 5.79
CA GLY A 199 9.93 2.95 4.54
C GLY A 199 8.90 3.70 3.69
N ALA A 200 7.83 4.23 4.33
CA ALA A 200 6.81 4.99 3.63
C ALA A 200 7.34 6.33 3.07
N TRP A 201 8.30 6.99 3.75
CA TRP A 201 8.96 8.19 3.22
C TRP A 201 9.78 7.87 1.97
N LEU A 202 10.56 6.78 2.00
CA LEU A 202 11.31 6.32 0.83
C LEU A 202 10.35 5.91 -0.31
N GLY A 203 9.28 5.20 0.03
CA GLY A 203 8.22 4.85 -0.91
C GLY A 203 7.59 6.08 -1.56
N PHE A 204 7.23 7.09 -0.76
CA PHE A 204 6.71 8.36 -1.27
C PHE A 204 7.70 9.05 -2.23
N LEU A 205 8.98 9.13 -1.88
CA LEU A 205 10.01 9.73 -2.74
C LEU A 205 10.17 8.96 -4.05
N GLY A 206 10.19 7.63 -4.01
CA GLY A 206 10.24 6.79 -5.21
C GLY A 206 9.01 7.00 -6.12
N GLY A 207 7.82 7.01 -5.54
CA GLY A 207 6.58 7.28 -6.28
C GLY A 207 6.51 8.72 -6.81
N LEU A 208 6.96 9.71 -6.03
CA LEU A 208 7.06 11.11 -6.43
C LEU A 208 7.97 11.28 -7.65
N PHE A 209 9.13 10.61 -7.65
CA PHE A 209 10.03 10.60 -8.80
C PHE A 209 9.31 10.17 -10.07
N VAL A 210 8.54 9.08 -10.02
CA VAL A 210 7.79 8.57 -11.18
C VAL A 210 6.69 9.53 -11.61
N VAL A 211 5.88 10.05 -10.68
CA VAL A 211 4.80 10.99 -10.97
C VAL A 211 5.36 12.25 -11.64
N VAL A 212 6.38 12.86 -11.06
CA VAL A 212 6.98 14.08 -11.60
C VAL A 212 7.67 13.81 -12.93
N PHE A 213 8.40 12.70 -13.07
CA PHE A 213 9.04 12.30 -14.32
C PHE A 213 8.03 12.18 -15.48
N LEU A 214 6.88 11.56 -15.25
CA LEU A 214 5.86 11.38 -16.29
C LEU A 214 5.11 12.68 -16.62
N LEU A 215 4.88 13.52 -15.61
CA LEU A 215 4.12 14.76 -15.81
C LEU A 215 4.96 15.91 -16.40
N MET A 216 6.25 15.97 -16.09
CA MET A 216 7.13 17.02 -16.63
C MET A 216 7.46 16.77 -18.12
N LYS A 217 7.24 17.80 -18.94
CA LYS A 217 7.63 17.79 -20.36
C LYS A 217 9.15 17.92 -20.53
N ASN A 218 9.76 18.82 -19.74
CA ASN A 218 11.20 19.09 -19.82
C ASN A 218 11.96 18.20 -18.84
N LYS A 219 12.59 17.14 -19.37
CA LYS A 219 13.36 16.18 -18.56
C LYS A 219 14.66 16.78 -17.97
N LYS A 220 15.25 17.80 -18.62
CA LYS A 220 16.40 18.51 -18.05
C LYS A 220 16.01 19.25 -16.77
N LEU A 221 14.87 19.95 -16.79
CA LEU A 221 14.35 20.63 -15.60
C LEU A 221 14.01 19.64 -14.48
N PHE A 222 13.49 18.45 -14.83
CA PHE A 222 13.26 17.38 -13.87
C PHE A 222 14.57 16.95 -13.16
N ILE A 223 15.63 16.69 -13.92
CA ILE A 223 16.95 16.30 -13.36
C ILE A 223 17.46 17.39 -12.43
N VAL A 224 17.40 18.66 -12.85
CA VAL A 224 17.81 19.80 -12.02
C VAL A 224 17.02 19.86 -10.71
N ALA A 225 15.69 19.68 -10.77
CA ALA A 225 14.82 19.67 -9.59
C ALA A 225 15.19 18.53 -8.63
N VAL A 226 15.46 17.33 -9.13
CA VAL A 226 15.89 16.17 -8.32
C VAL A 226 17.24 16.45 -7.63
N ILE A 227 18.22 17.00 -8.37
CA ILE A 227 19.53 17.38 -7.80
C ILE A 227 19.35 18.45 -6.73
N LEU A 228 18.55 19.48 -6.99
CA LEU A 228 18.29 20.56 -6.04
C LEU A 228 17.66 20.05 -4.75
N VAL A 229 16.63 19.20 -4.85
CA VAL A 229 15.98 18.58 -3.68
C VAL A 229 16.98 17.72 -2.90
N GLY A 230 17.84 16.95 -3.59
CA GLY A 230 18.91 16.17 -2.97
C GLY A 230 19.91 17.05 -2.20
N VAL A 231 20.41 18.12 -2.81
CA VAL A 231 21.34 19.07 -2.19
C VAL A 231 20.71 19.77 -0.98
N LEU A 232 19.46 20.22 -1.10
CA LEU A 232 18.73 20.86 0.02
C LEU A 232 18.49 19.86 1.16
N GLY A 233 18.18 18.60 0.83
CA GLY A 233 18.00 17.52 1.81
C GLY A 233 19.30 17.24 2.59
N VAL A 234 20.43 17.10 1.89
CA VAL A 234 21.76 16.95 2.52
C VAL A 234 22.10 18.18 3.36
N GLY A 235 21.89 19.38 2.84
CA GLY A 235 22.14 20.62 3.58
C GLY A 235 21.30 20.74 4.85
N ALA A 236 20.05 20.30 4.83
CA ALA A 236 19.18 20.26 6.01
C ALA A 236 19.67 19.26 7.07
N VAL A 237 20.13 18.08 6.64
CA VAL A 237 20.66 17.05 7.54
C VAL A 237 21.98 17.49 8.20
N THR A 238 22.86 18.17 7.45
CA THR A 238 24.17 18.62 7.94
C THR A 238 24.14 19.95 8.70
N SER A 239 22.99 20.60 8.77
CA SER A 239 22.87 21.92 9.43
C SER A 239 22.95 21.80 10.96
N LYS A 240 23.95 22.50 11.57
CA LYS A 240 24.23 22.47 13.03
C LYS A 240 23.03 22.84 13.93
N GLY A 241 22.01 23.52 13.43
CA GLY A 241 20.82 23.87 14.20
C GLY A 241 19.75 22.76 14.29
N LEU A 242 19.86 21.72 13.47
CA LEU A 242 18.87 20.67 13.32
C LEU A 242 19.34 19.29 13.83
N GLU A 243 20.56 19.16 14.31
CA GLU A 243 21.16 17.90 14.77
C GLU A 243 20.33 17.18 15.85
N ASN A 244 19.61 17.94 16.68
CA ASN A 244 18.73 17.38 17.73
C ASN A 244 17.29 17.16 17.26
N ASN A 245 16.96 17.48 16.00
CA ASN A 245 15.62 17.27 15.49
C ASN A 245 15.34 15.77 15.30
N ARG A 246 14.27 15.30 15.94
CA ARG A 246 13.90 13.89 15.93
C ARG A 246 13.65 13.33 14.52
N TYR A 247 13.05 14.10 13.63
CA TYR A 247 12.77 13.67 12.26
C TYR A 247 14.06 13.49 11.45
N ILE A 248 15.05 14.35 11.68
CA ILE A 248 16.37 14.23 11.06
C ILE A 248 17.09 13.00 11.59
N LYS A 249 17.17 12.83 12.92
CA LYS A 249 17.74 11.61 13.54
C LYS A 249 17.04 10.34 13.01
N ARG A 250 15.74 10.41 12.80
CA ARG A 250 14.98 9.28 12.26
C ARG A 250 15.31 9.02 10.78
N PHE A 251 15.59 10.05 10.01
CA PHE A 251 16.04 9.93 8.62
C PHE A 251 17.49 9.38 8.55
N GLU A 252 18.42 9.92 9.35
CA GLU A 252 19.79 9.43 9.45
C GLU A 252 19.86 7.95 9.85
N SER A 253 18.97 7.50 10.73
CA SER A 253 18.91 6.10 11.18
C SER A 253 18.56 5.11 10.05
N ILE A 254 18.17 5.58 8.86
CA ILE A 254 17.93 4.69 7.69
C ILE A 254 19.25 4.00 7.28
N GLN A 255 20.36 4.73 7.33
CA GLN A 255 21.69 4.23 6.91
C GLN A 255 22.46 3.53 8.04
N ASN A 256 22.00 3.66 9.28
CA ASN A 256 22.69 3.08 10.44
C ASN A 256 22.38 1.57 10.56
N LEU A 257 23.31 0.72 10.14
CA LEU A 257 23.18 -0.72 10.25
C LEU A 257 23.24 -1.24 11.70
N GLU A 258 23.81 -0.44 12.62
CA GLU A 258 23.84 -0.76 14.05
C GLU A 258 22.52 -0.45 14.79
N ASP A 259 21.60 0.28 14.13
CA ASP A 259 20.25 0.50 14.68
C ASP A 259 19.55 -0.85 14.88
N THR A 260 19.09 -1.12 16.09
CA THR A 260 18.47 -2.39 16.49
C THR A 260 17.31 -2.79 15.56
N SER A 261 16.53 -1.82 15.09
CA SER A 261 15.43 -2.08 14.15
C SER A 261 15.93 -2.50 12.76
N ASN A 262 17.12 -2.04 12.34
CA ASN A 262 17.72 -2.46 11.07
C ASN A 262 18.37 -3.85 11.20
N LYS A 263 19.06 -4.12 12.32
CA LYS A 263 19.62 -5.45 12.62
C LYS A 263 18.53 -6.54 12.59
N ILE A 264 17.39 -6.31 13.23
CA ILE A 264 16.33 -7.32 13.24
C ILE A 264 15.72 -7.56 11.85
N ARG A 265 15.65 -6.51 11.01
CA ARG A 265 15.19 -6.69 9.61
C ARG A 265 16.16 -7.54 8.81
N LEU A 266 17.47 -7.27 8.90
CA LEU A 266 18.49 -8.08 8.23
C LEU A 266 18.39 -9.55 8.67
N PHE A 267 18.23 -9.79 9.96
CA PHE A 267 18.00 -11.13 10.49
C PHE A 267 16.74 -11.79 9.89
N MET A 268 15.60 -11.06 9.87
CA MET A 268 14.36 -11.58 9.26
C MET A 268 14.54 -11.90 7.78
N TRP A 269 15.33 -11.12 7.05
CA TRP A 269 15.60 -11.34 5.63
C TRP A 269 16.53 -12.55 5.42
N GLU A 270 17.56 -12.72 6.26
CA GLU A 270 18.40 -13.93 6.26
C GLU A 270 17.54 -15.18 6.54
N SER A 271 16.70 -15.15 7.57
CA SER A 271 15.79 -16.25 7.89
C SER A 271 14.79 -16.54 6.76
N SER A 272 14.35 -15.54 6.02
CA SER A 272 13.48 -15.71 4.85
C SER A 272 14.16 -16.51 3.73
N ILE A 273 15.43 -16.22 3.48
CA ILE A 273 16.22 -16.94 2.47
C ILE A 273 16.40 -18.42 2.90
N ASP A 274 16.62 -18.66 4.19
CA ASP A 274 16.71 -20.01 4.74
C ASP A 274 15.38 -20.76 4.60
N MET A 275 14.27 -20.13 4.99
CA MET A 275 12.92 -20.69 4.81
C MET A 275 12.62 -21.03 3.36
N PHE A 276 12.97 -20.13 2.42
CA PHE A 276 12.79 -20.36 0.99
C PHE A 276 13.55 -21.59 0.52
N LYS A 277 14.84 -21.68 0.84
CA LYS A 277 15.70 -22.80 0.41
C LYS A 277 15.22 -24.14 0.95
N ASN A 278 14.80 -24.18 2.22
CA ASN A 278 14.44 -25.42 2.91
C ASN A 278 12.99 -25.88 2.66
N ASN A 279 12.12 -25.00 2.08
CA ASN A 279 10.72 -25.31 1.85
C ASN A 279 10.29 -25.14 0.38
N LEU A 280 11.24 -25.29 -0.57
CA LEU A 280 10.91 -25.29 -1.99
C LEU A 280 10.01 -26.48 -2.36
N PRO A 281 9.10 -26.33 -3.32
CA PRO A 281 8.76 -25.09 -4.04
C PRO A 281 7.70 -24.22 -3.35
N PHE A 282 7.04 -24.68 -2.28
CA PHE A 282 5.78 -24.15 -1.77
C PHE A 282 5.93 -23.09 -0.65
N GLY A 283 7.13 -22.95 -0.06
CA GLY A 283 7.38 -22.06 1.07
C GLY A 283 6.83 -22.59 2.41
N VAL A 284 6.96 -21.77 3.46
CA VAL A 284 6.45 -22.11 4.81
C VAL A 284 4.92 -21.89 4.94
N GLY A 285 4.32 -21.24 3.96
CA GLY A 285 2.91 -20.95 3.90
C GLY A 285 2.48 -19.70 4.66
N ARG A 286 1.28 -19.26 4.36
CA ARG A 286 0.71 -17.98 4.79
C ARG A 286 0.67 -17.84 6.32
N ASP A 287 1.11 -16.68 6.84
CA ASP A 287 1.16 -16.33 8.27
C ASP A 287 2.07 -17.21 9.14
N ASN A 288 2.97 -17.99 8.56
CA ASN A 288 3.92 -18.82 9.31
C ASN A 288 5.33 -18.23 9.37
N ALA A 289 5.70 -17.28 8.51
CA ALA A 289 7.08 -16.82 8.39
C ALA A 289 7.67 -16.32 9.72
N SER A 290 6.89 -15.60 10.54
CA SER A 290 7.38 -15.13 11.86
C SER A 290 7.64 -16.27 12.85
N LYS A 291 6.87 -17.37 12.79
CA LYS A 291 7.11 -18.57 13.61
C LYS A 291 8.43 -19.23 13.23
N TYR A 292 8.63 -19.48 11.95
CA TYR A 292 9.87 -20.10 11.44
C TYR A 292 11.09 -19.19 11.65
N ALA A 293 10.93 -17.85 11.61
CA ALA A 293 12.00 -16.93 11.97
C ALA A 293 12.44 -17.07 13.42
N LEU A 294 11.49 -17.32 14.36
CA LEU A 294 11.81 -17.62 15.76
C LEU A 294 12.62 -18.91 15.89
N GLU A 295 12.20 -19.99 15.20
CA GLU A 295 12.90 -21.26 15.21
C GLU A 295 14.32 -21.15 14.61
N TYR A 296 14.47 -20.38 13.53
CA TYR A 296 15.77 -20.08 12.92
C TYR A 296 16.68 -19.32 13.89
N MET A 297 16.13 -18.34 14.63
CA MET A 297 16.88 -17.57 15.61
C MET A 297 17.39 -18.46 16.77
N GLU A 298 16.57 -19.37 17.26
CA GLU A 298 16.95 -20.30 18.35
C GLU A 298 18.07 -21.28 17.93
N LYS A 299 18.14 -21.62 16.65
CA LYS A 299 19.19 -22.51 16.11
C LYS A 299 20.53 -21.81 15.83
N ASN A 300 20.54 -20.54 15.47
CA ASN A 300 21.71 -19.88 14.88
C ASN A 300 22.54 -19.02 15.84
N HIS A 301 22.12 -18.78 17.08
CA HIS A 301 22.87 -18.08 18.19
C HIS A 301 23.79 -16.92 17.77
N LYS A 302 23.44 -16.15 16.73
CA LYS A 302 24.30 -15.11 16.14
C LYS A 302 24.26 -13.75 16.86
N TYR A 303 23.41 -13.59 17.89
CA TYR A 303 23.13 -12.32 18.53
C TYR A 303 23.53 -12.32 19.99
N ASP A 304 23.91 -11.15 20.52
CA ASP A 304 24.15 -11.02 21.95
C ASP A 304 22.82 -11.27 22.75
N GLU A 305 22.96 -11.52 24.05
CA GLU A 305 21.80 -11.87 24.90
C GLU A 305 20.71 -10.81 24.90
N MET A 306 21.04 -9.54 24.82
CA MET A 306 20.10 -8.42 24.89
C MET A 306 19.40 -8.24 23.53
N GLU A 307 20.14 -8.32 22.43
CA GLU A 307 19.60 -8.31 21.06
C GLU A 307 18.70 -9.53 20.82
N HIS A 308 19.12 -10.71 21.29
CA HIS A 308 18.33 -11.95 21.20
C HIS A 308 16.99 -11.83 21.99
N LYS A 309 17.02 -11.33 23.22
CA LYS A 309 15.82 -11.14 24.04
C LYS A 309 14.83 -10.18 23.41
N TRP A 310 15.33 -9.07 22.85
CA TRP A 310 14.50 -8.08 22.18
C TRP A 310 13.92 -8.63 20.87
N ALA A 311 14.74 -9.26 20.04
CA ALA A 311 14.32 -9.87 18.78
C ALA A 311 13.26 -10.97 19.02
N LYS A 312 13.48 -11.84 20.01
CA LYS A 312 12.52 -12.89 20.40
C LYS A 312 11.20 -12.30 20.88
N SER A 313 11.23 -11.23 21.67
CA SER A 313 10.02 -10.53 22.11
C SER A 313 9.25 -9.94 20.92
N HIS A 314 9.96 -9.28 19.99
CA HIS A 314 9.36 -8.68 18.81
C HIS A 314 8.74 -9.74 17.86
N LEU A 315 9.48 -10.82 17.58
CA LEU A 315 8.97 -11.91 16.75
C LEU A 315 7.75 -12.60 17.37
N LYS A 316 7.73 -12.79 18.70
CA LYS A 316 6.54 -13.29 19.42
C LYS A 316 5.35 -12.35 19.29
N GLN A 317 5.58 -11.04 19.35
CA GLN A 317 4.52 -10.04 19.20
C GLN A 317 3.88 -10.05 17.82
N ILE A 318 4.67 -10.33 16.76
CA ILE A 318 4.18 -10.45 15.39
C ILE A 318 3.88 -11.88 14.96
N ALA A 319 4.03 -12.86 15.88
CA ALA A 319 3.74 -14.26 15.60
C ALA A 319 2.29 -14.44 15.09
N GLY A 320 2.14 -15.16 13.99
CA GLY A 320 0.85 -15.34 13.30
C GLY A 320 0.48 -14.20 12.34
N SER A 321 1.30 -13.14 12.23
CA SER A 321 1.10 -12.09 11.20
C SER A 321 1.79 -12.42 9.87
N GLY A 322 2.78 -13.29 9.88
CA GLY A 322 3.63 -13.61 8.74
C GLY A 322 4.56 -12.47 8.30
N ASN A 323 4.51 -11.30 8.95
CA ASN A 323 5.20 -10.10 8.48
C ASN A 323 6.67 -10.06 8.91
N LEU A 324 7.59 -10.08 7.93
CA LEU A 324 9.05 -9.96 8.14
C LEU A 324 9.58 -8.56 7.77
N HIS A 325 8.74 -7.54 7.86
CA HIS A 325 9.06 -6.14 7.55
C HIS A 325 9.62 -5.90 6.12
N SER A 326 9.31 -6.80 5.21
CA SER A 326 9.52 -6.65 3.78
C SER A 326 8.54 -7.52 3.02
N ILE A 327 7.80 -6.93 2.08
CA ILE A 327 6.89 -7.66 1.20
C ILE A 327 7.62 -8.72 0.37
N TYR A 328 8.84 -8.42 -0.05
CA TYR A 328 9.64 -9.34 -0.88
C TYR A 328 10.06 -10.58 -0.10
N PHE A 329 10.67 -10.38 1.05
CA PHE A 329 11.16 -11.47 1.89
C PHE A 329 10.02 -12.24 2.56
N THR A 330 8.95 -11.56 2.96
CA THR A 330 7.74 -12.25 3.47
C THR A 330 7.14 -13.15 2.40
N THR A 331 6.95 -12.62 1.17
CA THR A 331 6.37 -13.41 0.08
C THR A 331 7.31 -14.55 -0.34
N LEU A 332 8.63 -14.33 -0.36
CA LEU A 332 9.63 -15.36 -0.67
C LEU A 332 9.55 -16.52 0.31
N ALA A 333 9.49 -16.23 1.62
CA ALA A 333 9.40 -17.25 2.66
C ALA A 333 8.06 -18.01 2.62
N GLU A 334 6.94 -17.26 2.52
CA GLU A 334 5.60 -17.83 2.63
C GLU A 334 5.13 -18.57 1.38
N GLU A 335 5.40 -18.01 0.19
CA GLU A 335 4.85 -18.48 -1.08
C GLU A 335 5.87 -19.25 -1.93
N GLY A 336 7.12 -19.38 -1.47
CA GLY A 336 8.16 -20.10 -2.19
C GLY A 336 8.38 -19.55 -3.59
N ILE A 337 8.42 -20.44 -4.61
CA ILE A 337 8.67 -20.06 -6.01
C ILE A 337 7.60 -19.11 -6.58
N LEU A 338 6.38 -19.10 -6.03
CA LEU A 338 5.31 -18.18 -6.45
C LEU A 338 5.60 -16.73 -6.09
N ALA A 339 6.57 -16.43 -5.23
CA ALA A 339 7.01 -15.06 -4.97
C ALA A 339 7.44 -14.34 -6.26
N PHE A 340 8.08 -15.03 -7.19
CA PHE A 340 8.55 -14.44 -8.45
C PHE A 340 7.40 -14.00 -9.38
N PRO A 341 6.44 -14.84 -9.77
CA PRO A 341 5.31 -14.40 -10.57
C PRO A 341 4.39 -13.41 -9.80
N PHE A 342 4.30 -13.48 -8.46
CA PHE A 342 3.56 -12.51 -7.67
C PHE A 342 4.20 -11.11 -7.75
N ILE A 343 5.52 -11.00 -7.57
CA ILE A 343 6.24 -9.72 -7.74
C ILE A 343 6.20 -9.29 -9.21
N GLY A 344 6.37 -10.23 -10.14
CA GLY A 344 6.27 -10.02 -11.58
C GLY A 344 4.93 -9.43 -12.01
N MET A 345 3.83 -9.75 -11.31
CA MET A 345 2.52 -9.15 -11.52
C MET A 345 2.53 -7.62 -11.33
N PHE A 346 3.16 -7.13 -10.27
CA PHE A 346 3.26 -5.68 -10.04
C PHE A 346 4.11 -5.00 -11.12
N LEU A 347 5.22 -5.61 -11.53
CA LEU A 347 6.06 -5.09 -12.61
C LEU A 347 5.31 -5.10 -13.95
N PHE A 348 4.52 -6.12 -14.21
CA PHE A 348 3.66 -6.20 -15.40
C PHE A 348 2.61 -5.08 -15.39
N ILE A 349 1.94 -4.83 -14.27
CA ILE A 349 0.98 -3.74 -14.12
C ILE A 349 1.67 -2.39 -14.37
N LEU A 350 2.84 -2.15 -13.77
CA LEU A 350 3.63 -0.92 -14.00
C LEU A 350 3.98 -0.76 -15.48
N TYR A 351 4.43 -1.81 -16.15
CA TYR A 351 4.73 -1.77 -17.59
C TYR A 351 3.50 -1.41 -18.42
N ARG A 352 2.35 -2.00 -18.13
CA ARG A 352 1.08 -1.71 -18.83
C ARG A 352 0.63 -0.26 -18.60
N GLN A 353 0.73 0.24 -17.38
CA GLN A 353 0.43 1.63 -17.05
C GLN A 353 1.38 2.61 -17.76
N PHE A 354 2.67 2.29 -17.79
CA PHE A 354 3.67 3.08 -18.51
C PHE A 354 3.38 3.13 -20.00
N ARG A 355 3.09 1.98 -20.64
CA ARG A 355 2.67 1.91 -22.03
C ARG A 355 1.42 2.74 -22.31
N TYR A 356 0.45 2.73 -21.42
CA TYR A 356 -0.74 3.56 -21.50
C TYR A 356 -0.38 5.05 -21.49
N CYS A 357 0.48 5.49 -20.59
CA CYS A 357 0.90 6.89 -20.48
C CYS A 357 1.66 7.40 -21.70
N ILE A 358 2.40 6.53 -22.42
CA ILE A 358 3.09 6.92 -23.65
C ILE A 358 2.11 7.06 -24.83
N ALA A 359 1.08 6.21 -24.89
CA ALA A 359 0.20 6.08 -26.05
C ALA A 359 -1.03 6.98 -26.01
N ARG A 360 -1.32 7.65 -24.89
CA ARG A 360 -2.57 8.38 -24.68
C ARG A 360 -2.39 9.88 -24.49
N GLU A 361 -3.44 10.63 -24.85
CA GLU A 361 -3.55 12.04 -24.53
C GLU A 361 -3.67 12.26 -23.03
N ARG A 362 -3.27 13.44 -22.59
CA ARG A 362 -3.27 13.82 -21.16
C ARG A 362 -4.65 14.26 -20.70
N ASP A 363 -5.57 13.32 -20.56
CA ASP A 363 -6.91 13.46 -20.00
C ASP A 363 -6.96 13.10 -18.50
N LEU A 364 -8.14 13.05 -17.88
CA LEU A 364 -8.31 12.61 -16.49
C LEU A 364 -7.74 11.21 -16.26
N ASN A 365 -7.99 10.28 -17.17
CA ASN A 365 -7.54 8.89 -17.04
C ASN A 365 -6.01 8.80 -17.05
N PHE A 366 -5.34 9.60 -17.88
CA PHE A 366 -3.88 9.70 -17.88
C PHE A 366 -3.35 10.09 -16.48
N TYR A 367 -3.93 11.12 -15.84
CA TYR A 367 -3.47 11.55 -14.51
C TYR A 367 -3.80 10.52 -13.42
N LEU A 368 -4.93 9.84 -13.51
CA LEU A 368 -5.26 8.72 -12.61
C LEU A 368 -4.24 7.58 -12.75
N VAL A 369 -3.89 7.20 -13.98
CA VAL A 369 -2.87 6.16 -14.22
C VAL A 369 -1.50 6.60 -13.71
N VAL A 370 -1.08 7.85 -13.93
CA VAL A 370 0.18 8.37 -13.38
C VAL A 370 0.17 8.34 -11.84
N GLY A 371 -0.92 8.76 -11.21
CA GLY A 371 -1.08 8.73 -9.76
C GLY A 371 -1.00 7.30 -9.21
N THR A 372 -1.72 6.35 -9.85
CA THR A 372 -1.69 4.93 -9.44
C THR A 372 -0.34 4.25 -9.71
N MET A 373 0.42 4.66 -10.74
CA MET A 373 1.81 4.23 -10.91
C MET A 373 2.69 4.71 -9.74
N GLY A 374 2.54 5.98 -9.35
CA GLY A 374 3.22 6.51 -8.17
C GLY A 374 2.88 5.71 -6.90
N MET A 375 1.59 5.41 -6.69
CA MET A 375 1.12 4.57 -5.57
C MET A 375 1.78 3.19 -5.58
N LEU A 376 1.81 2.53 -6.74
CA LEU A 376 2.38 1.19 -6.87
C LEU A 376 3.90 1.18 -6.64
N VAL A 377 4.61 2.20 -7.14
CA VAL A 377 6.05 2.37 -6.86
C VAL A 377 6.28 2.67 -5.38
N ALA A 378 5.45 3.52 -4.75
CA ALA A 378 5.55 3.78 -3.31
C ALA A 378 5.35 2.51 -2.48
N PHE A 379 4.41 1.65 -2.88
CA PHE A 379 4.19 0.35 -2.25
C PHE A 379 5.42 -0.57 -2.43
N LEU A 380 5.97 -0.67 -3.64
CA LEU A 380 7.12 -1.54 -3.93
C LEU A 380 8.41 -1.07 -3.26
N VAL A 381 8.64 0.24 -3.15
CA VAL A 381 9.86 0.80 -2.53
C VAL A 381 9.75 0.82 -1.01
N GLY A 382 8.56 1.03 -0.46
CA GLY A 382 8.33 1.17 0.97
C GLY A 382 8.01 -0.14 1.70
N GLY A 383 7.62 -1.19 0.96
CA GLY A 383 7.08 -2.47 1.45
C GLY A 383 8.08 -3.57 1.78
#